data_8db8e25810e806be117d707e5a0c7f35
#
_entry.id   8db8e25810e806be117d707e5a0c7f35
#
_cell.length_a   1.000
_cell.length_b   1.000
_cell.length_c   1.000
_cell.angle_alpha   90.00
_cell.angle_beta   90.00
_cell.angle_gamma   90.00
#
_symmetry.space_group_name_H-M   'P 1'
#
loop_
_entity.id
_entity.type
_entity.pdbx_description
1 polymer ?
#
loop_
_entity_poly.entity_id
_entity_poly.type
_entity_poly.pdbx_seq_one_letter_code
_entity_poly.pdbx_strand_id
1 'polypeptide(L)'
;MFLLVASRLYAPLEGALQNLAAIISTKTNIDRMNEILDQPVQTGGNTLTNKGYDIVFDHVGFAYNTVETVLKDVSFTAKQGEVTALVGSSGGGKTTVSRLAARFWDISKGK
;
A
#
# COMPACT_ATOMS: atom_id res chain seq x y z
N MET A 1 -59.40 -20.78 -3.01
CA MET A 1 -58.66 -20.47 -1.76
C MET A 1 -57.17 -20.69 -1.90
N PHE A 2 -56.69 -21.79 -2.48
CA PHE A 2 -55.26 -22.09 -2.67
C PHE A 2 -54.53 -21.06 -3.54
N LEU A 3 -55.09 -20.60 -4.66
CA LEU A 3 -54.49 -19.60 -5.55
C LEU A 3 -54.29 -18.22 -4.87
N LEU A 4 -55.19 -17.83 -3.96
CA LEU A 4 -55.08 -16.58 -3.20
C LEU A 4 -53.97 -16.64 -2.14
N VAL A 5 -53.69 -17.79 -1.56
CA VAL A 5 -52.61 -17.99 -0.62
C VAL A 5 -51.26 -18.02 -1.37
N ALA A 6 -51.21 -18.72 -2.51
CA ALA A 6 -49.99 -18.77 -3.33
C ALA A 6 -49.56 -17.39 -3.86
N SER A 7 -50.51 -16.56 -4.32
CA SER A 7 -50.22 -15.21 -4.78
C SER A 7 -49.74 -14.27 -3.66
N ARG A 8 -50.18 -14.49 -2.42
CA ARG A 8 -49.75 -13.71 -1.25
C ARG A 8 -48.30 -14.08 -0.76
N LEU A 9 -47.86 -15.30 -1.09
CA LEU A 9 -46.49 -15.73 -0.77
C LEU A 9 -45.46 -15.25 -1.78
N TYR A 10 -45.89 -14.94 -3.00
CA TYR A 10 -44.96 -14.54 -4.07
C TYR A 10 -44.29 -13.18 -3.79
N ALA A 11 -45.06 -12.18 -3.40
CA ALA A 11 -44.54 -10.82 -3.15
C ALA A 11 -43.48 -10.75 -2.03
N PRO A 12 -43.65 -11.36 -0.85
CA PRO A 12 -42.61 -11.38 0.17
C PRO A 12 -41.39 -12.20 -0.24
N LEU A 13 -41.54 -13.23 -1.07
CA LEU A 13 -40.44 -14.01 -1.58
C LEU A 13 -39.60 -13.19 -2.57
N GLU A 14 -40.24 -12.44 -3.46
CA GLU A 14 -39.57 -11.51 -4.39
C GLU A 14 -38.79 -10.42 -3.62
N GLY A 15 -39.43 -9.82 -2.59
CA GLY A 15 -38.79 -8.86 -1.71
C GLY A 15 -37.56 -9.43 -0.97
N ALA A 16 -37.64 -10.68 -0.53
CA ALA A 16 -36.50 -11.36 0.10
C ALA A 16 -35.33 -11.57 -0.88
N LEU A 17 -35.60 -11.93 -2.12
CA LEU A 17 -34.60 -12.08 -3.16
C LEU A 17 -33.92 -10.75 -3.53
N GLN A 18 -34.68 -9.67 -3.62
CA GLN A 18 -34.15 -8.33 -3.88
C GLN A 18 -33.28 -7.85 -2.71
N ASN A 19 -33.68 -8.08 -1.47
CA ASN A 19 -32.85 -7.76 -0.30
C ASN A 19 -31.56 -8.57 -0.26
N LEU A 20 -31.58 -9.84 -0.66
CA LEU A 20 -30.40 -10.67 -0.75
C LEU A 20 -29.39 -10.11 -1.75
N ALA A 21 -29.85 -9.69 -2.93
CA ALA A 21 -29.01 -9.04 -3.94
C ALA A 21 -28.38 -7.73 -3.43
N ALA A 22 -29.13 -6.92 -2.68
CA ALA A 22 -28.63 -5.71 -2.05
C ALA A 22 -27.55 -6.00 -1.00
N ILE A 23 -27.71 -7.04 -0.19
CA ILE A 23 -26.72 -7.47 0.81
C ILE A 23 -25.43 -7.90 0.13
N ILE A 24 -25.50 -8.69 -0.95
CA ILE A 24 -24.31 -9.13 -1.70
C ILE A 24 -23.56 -7.93 -2.30
N SER A 25 -24.28 -6.98 -2.90
CA SER A 25 -23.69 -5.75 -3.44
C SER A 25 -23.00 -4.92 -2.35
N THR A 26 -23.64 -4.76 -1.19
CA THR A 26 -23.10 -4.03 -0.06
C THR A 26 -21.83 -4.69 0.47
N LYS A 27 -21.78 -6.02 0.55
CA LYS A 27 -20.60 -6.76 0.96
C LYS A 27 -19.41 -6.46 0.04
N THR A 28 -19.60 -6.47 -1.27
CA THR A 28 -18.54 -6.15 -2.24
C THR A 28 -17.97 -4.73 -2.03
N ASN A 29 -18.85 -3.76 -1.72
CA ASN A 29 -18.39 -2.40 -1.43
C ASN A 29 -17.61 -2.30 -0.12
N ILE A 30 -18.03 -3.04 0.91
CA ILE A 30 -17.33 -3.13 2.19
C ILE A 30 -15.95 -3.78 2.00
N ASP A 31 -15.87 -4.87 1.23
CA ASP A 31 -14.62 -5.56 0.97
C ASP A 31 -13.60 -4.63 0.26
N ARG A 32 -14.05 -3.85 -0.73
CA ARG A 32 -13.21 -2.83 -1.40
C ARG A 32 -12.78 -1.71 -0.47
N MET A 33 -13.65 -1.27 0.41
CA MET A 33 -13.32 -0.26 1.41
C MET A 33 -12.26 -0.78 2.39
N ASN A 34 -12.41 -2.01 2.87
CA ASN A 34 -11.45 -2.64 3.77
C ASN A 34 -10.10 -2.85 3.08
N GLU A 35 -10.06 -3.21 1.80
CA GLU A 35 -8.82 -3.31 1.03
C GLU A 35 -8.00 -2.00 1.05
N ILE A 36 -8.66 -0.86 1.09
CA ILE A 36 -8.00 0.45 1.21
C ILE A 36 -7.61 0.75 2.65
N LEU A 37 -8.50 0.46 3.61
CA LEU A 37 -8.29 0.78 5.02
C LEU A 37 -7.25 -0.12 5.69
N ASP A 38 -7.15 -1.36 5.26
CA ASP A 38 -6.22 -2.36 5.80
C ASP A 38 -4.81 -2.26 5.20
N GLN A 39 -4.56 -1.24 4.34
CA GLN A 39 -3.20 -1.02 3.84
C GLN A 39 -2.23 -0.76 4.99
N PRO A 40 -1.04 -1.38 4.96
CA PRO A 40 -0.04 -1.18 6.00
C PRO A 40 0.37 0.30 6.06
N VAL A 41 0.18 0.90 7.22
CA VAL A 41 0.60 2.28 7.49
C VAL A 41 2.06 2.28 7.89
N GLN A 42 2.82 3.25 7.40
CA GLN A 42 4.21 3.43 7.82
C GLN A 42 4.31 3.62 9.32
N THR A 43 5.15 2.84 9.97
CA THR A 43 5.43 2.92 11.40
C THR A 43 6.73 3.66 11.65
N GLY A 44 6.83 4.39 12.76
CA GLY A 44 8.02 5.13 13.12
C GLY A 44 7.99 5.65 14.55
N GLY A 45 9.15 6.07 15.05
CA GLY A 45 9.27 6.71 16.35
C GLY A 45 8.88 8.20 16.28
N ASN A 46 8.38 8.72 17.40
CA ASN A 46 8.04 10.14 17.54
C ASN A 46 9.25 11.01 17.96
N THR A 47 10.39 10.39 18.24
CA THR A 47 11.62 11.08 18.66
C THR A 47 12.73 10.80 17.66
N LEU A 48 13.30 11.86 17.12
CA LEU A 48 14.49 11.79 16.27
C LEU A 48 15.72 12.12 17.12
N THR A 49 16.58 11.13 17.33
CA THR A 49 17.90 11.30 17.95
C THR A 49 18.97 11.05 16.91
N ASN A 50 19.29 12.07 16.11
CA ASN A 50 20.36 11.96 15.12
C ASN A 50 21.65 12.61 15.63
N LYS A 51 22.78 12.00 15.27
CA LYS A 51 24.13 12.50 15.56
C LYS A 51 24.74 13.17 14.29
N GLY A 52 23.98 13.99 13.61
CA GLY A 52 24.28 14.58 12.32
C GLY A 52 23.14 14.44 11.33
N TYR A 53 23.34 14.91 10.11
CA TYR A 53 22.33 14.91 9.04
C TYR A 53 22.82 14.19 7.78
N ASP A 54 23.79 13.30 7.92
CA ASP A 54 24.22 12.44 6.82
C ASP A 54 23.12 11.43 6.49
N ILE A 55 22.95 11.17 5.19
CA ILE A 55 22.04 10.12 4.72
C ILE A 55 22.90 8.92 4.35
N VAL A 56 22.73 7.83 5.08
CA VAL A 56 23.48 6.59 4.87
C VAL A 56 22.55 5.52 4.34
N PHE A 57 22.89 4.94 3.21
CA PHE A 57 22.30 3.71 2.69
C PHE A 57 23.30 2.58 2.93
N ASP A 58 22.86 1.54 3.60
CA ASP A 58 23.68 0.38 3.95
C ASP A 58 22.97 -0.90 3.52
N HIS A 59 23.44 -1.51 2.43
CA HIS A 59 22.89 -2.73 1.83
C HIS A 59 21.37 -2.65 1.56
N VAL A 60 20.90 -1.50 1.09
CA VAL A 60 19.48 -1.24 0.88
C VAL A 60 18.95 -1.97 -0.34
N GLY A 61 17.93 -2.78 -0.12
CA GLY A 61 17.09 -3.39 -1.14
C GLY A 61 15.67 -2.87 -1.07
N PHE A 62 15.04 -2.67 -2.25
CA PHE A 62 13.68 -2.18 -2.32
C PHE A 62 12.91 -2.74 -3.52
N ALA A 63 11.64 -3.04 -3.30
CA ALA A 63 10.67 -3.43 -4.32
C ALA A 63 9.33 -2.73 -4.01
N TYR A 64 8.65 -2.20 -5.02
CA TYR A 64 7.30 -1.64 -4.87
C TYR A 64 6.24 -2.73 -4.66
N ASN A 65 6.52 -3.93 -5.15
CA ASN A 65 5.68 -5.12 -4.99
C ASN A 65 6.58 -6.35 -4.85
N THR A 66 6.01 -7.50 -4.56
CA THR A 66 6.75 -8.74 -4.35
C THR A 66 7.41 -9.31 -5.61
N VAL A 67 7.11 -8.77 -6.79
CA VAL A 67 7.51 -9.34 -8.08
C VAL A 67 8.75 -8.68 -8.65
N GLU A 68 8.92 -7.36 -8.49
CA GLU A 68 9.98 -6.60 -9.15
C GLU A 68 10.86 -5.84 -8.16
N THR A 69 12.10 -6.30 -8.01
CA THR A 69 13.10 -5.62 -7.19
C THR A 69 13.70 -4.44 -7.97
N VAL A 70 13.51 -3.24 -7.47
CA VAL A 70 14.00 -1.99 -8.08
C VAL A 70 15.42 -1.65 -7.63
N LEU A 71 15.73 -1.85 -6.34
CA LEU A 71 17.06 -1.65 -5.79
C LEU A 71 17.60 -2.95 -5.22
N LYS A 72 18.83 -3.28 -5.59
CA LYS A 72 19.54 -4.49 -5.13
C LYS A 72 20.84 -4.04 -4.48
N ASP A 73 20.88 -4.09 -3.14
CA ASP A 73 22.14 -3.92 -2.39
C ASP A 73 22.82 -2.56 -2.63
N VAL A 74 22.10 -1.47 -2.44
CA VAL A 74 22.60 -0.11 -2.62
C VAL A 74 23.25 0.39 -1.34
N SER A 75 24.52 0.81 -1.42
CA SER A 75 25.29 1.37 -0.29
C SER A 75 26.00 2.64 -0.71
N PHE A 76 25.76 3.74 -0.01
CA PHE A 76 26.48 5.01 -0.14
C PHE A 76 26.19 5.92 1.06
N THR A 77 26.98 6.98 1.19
CA THR A 77 26.77 8.03 2.18
C THR A 77 26.73 9.39 1.50
N ALA A 78 25.65 10.12 1.69
CA ALA A 78 25.53 11.54 1.33
C ALA A 78 25.75 12.39 2.58
N LYS A 79 26.88 13.11 2.62
CA LYS A 79 27.29 13.88 3.80
C LYS A 79 26.55 15.21 3.88
N GLN A 80 26.29 15.64 5.09
CA GLN A 80 25.72 16.96 5.37
C GLN A 80 26.60 18.07 4.77
N GLY A 81 25.98 19.03 4.08
CA GLY A 81 26.68 20.17 3.49
C GLY A 81 27.37 19.89 2.16
N GLU A 82 27.34 18.64 1.68
CA GLU A 82 27.88 18.25 0.38
C GLU A 82 26.76 18.03 -0.65
N VAL A 83 27.10 18.18 -1.92
CA VAL A 83 26.20 17.85 -3.03
C VAL A 83 26.50 16.45 -3.52
N THR A 84 25.56 15.54 -3.37
CA THR A 84 25.66 14.18 -3.88
C THR A 84 24.81 14.01 -5.13
N ALA A 85 25.41 13.63 -6.26
CA ALA A 85 24.70 13.41 -7.52
C ALA A 85 24.50 11.92 -7.79
N LEU A 86 23.23 11.52 -8.04
CA LEU A 86 22.86 10.18 -8.48
C LEU A 86 22.86 10.13 -10.01
N VAL A 87 23.82 9.40 -10.59
CA VAL A 87 23.95 9.25 -12.04
C VAL A 87 23.68 7.81 -12.48
N GLY A 88 23.19 7.62 -13.68
CA GLY A 88 22.89 6.29 -14.23
C GLY A 88 21.83 6.34 -15.32
N SER A 89 21.55 5.19 -15.94
CA SER A 89 20.56 5.02 -17.00
C SER A 89 19.14 5.37 -16.55
N SER A 90 18.25 5.65 -17.50
CA SER A 90 16.81 5.77 -17.22
C SER A 90 16.29 4.45 -16.67
N GLY A 91 15.43 4.50 -15.65
CA GLY A 91 14.93 3.29 -14.97
C GLY A 91 15.90 2.69 -13.92
N GLY A 92 17.12 3.20 -13.76
CA GLY A 92 18.11 2.69 -12.81
C GLY A 92 17.82 2.99 -11.32
N GLY A 93 16.61 3.29 -10.93
CA GLY A 93 16.21 3.44 -9.52
C GLY A 93 16.58 4.77 -8.85
N LYS A 94 17.14 5.77 -9.57
CA LYS A 94 17.56 7.07 -8.99
C LYS A 94 16.43 7.79 -8.24
N THR A 95 15.27 7.89 -8.85
CA THR A 95 14.09 8.50 -8.22
C THR A 95 13.61 7.70 -7.01
N THR A 96 13.74 6.38 -7.06
CA THR A 96 13.42 5.50 -5.94
C THR A 96 14.34 5.75 -4.76
N VAL A 97 15.66 5.89 -4.99
CA VAL A 97 16.63 6.24 -3.94
C VAL A 97 16.26 7.56 -3.27
N SER A 98 15.94 8.61 -4.05
CA SER A 98 15.55 9.91 -3.50
C SER A 98 14.25 9.83 -2.67
N ARG A 99 13.27 9.03 -3.11
CA ARG A 99 12.02 8.81 -2.38
C ARG A 99 12.23 8.02 -1.08
N LEU A 100 13.13 7.05 -1.09
CA LEU A 100 13.49 6.30 0.12
C LEU A 100 14.25 7.18 1.11
N ALA A 101 15.17 8.03 0.65
CA ALA A 101 15.86 9.01 1.49
C ALA A 101 14.88 9.97 2.19
N ALA A 102 13.82 10.38 1.48
CA ALA A 102 12.72 11.20 2.02
C ALA A 102 11.68 10.37 2.83
N ARG A 103 11.89 9.07 2.95
CA ARG A 103 11.01 8.12 3.64
C ARG A 103 9.57 8.13 3.14
N PHE A 104 9.33 8.28 1.83
CA PHE A 104 8.01 8.03 1.24
C PHE A 104 7.64 6.55 1.22
N TRP A 105 8.62 5.67 1.36
CA TRP A 105 8.48 4.21 1.40
C TRP A 105 9.44 3.63 2.43
N ASP A 106 9.05 2.52 3.05
CA ASP A 106 9.96 1.76 3.91
C ASP A 106 10.80 0.80 3.06
N ILE A 107 12.06 0.64 3.42
CA ILE A 107 12.99 -0.28 2.75
C ILE A 107 12.59 -1.73 2.99
N SER A 108 12.82 -2.61 1.99
CA SER A 108 12.55 -4.04 2.12
C SER A 108 13.68 -4.77 2.84
N LYS A 109 14.93 -4.27 2.70
CA LYS A 109 16.14 -4.85 3.29
C LYS A 109 17.18 -3.76 3.49
N GLY A 110 18.07 -3.95 4.45
CA GLY A 110 19.17 -3.04 4.76
C GLY A 110 18.80 -1.98 5.81
N LYS A 111 19.53 -0.88 5.76
CA LYS A 111 19.40 0.20 6.73
C LYS A 111 19.62 1.54 6.04
#